data_e585e1d4ad0cad5772f3f0a5eabba506
#
_entry.id   e585e1d4ad0cad5772f3f0a5eabba506
#
_cell.length_a   1.000
_cell.length_b   1.000
_cell.length_c   1.000
_cell.angle_alpha   90.00
_cell.angle_beta   90.00
_cell.angle_gamma   90.00
#
_symmetry.space_group_name_H-M   'P 1'
#
loop_
_entity.id
_entity.type
_entity.pdbx_description
1 polymer ?
#
loop_
_entity_poly.entity_id
_entity_poly.type
_entity_poly.pdbx_seq_one_letter_code
_entity_poly.pdbx_strand_id
1 'polypeptide(L)'
;MTITVLVDNNTYIDQYFRGEPALCCWLEDEDRRILFDTGYSDLLLQNAAAMGIDLSTATQVVLSHGHNDHTGGLRPLLEAGWLKNTEVIAHPDCFFPKRAGGLDIGCPVTAEELERGGARLTLTERPLVISRHAAFLGEIPRETPFEGQSIGERRTAAGWQPDPLTEDTALALRTPEGTFVLTGCSHSGICNIVAQARRVTGKPVCGILGGFHLLAEDETLRRTAALLREQGPMALYPCHCVCLAAKAALRQALPVTEVGVGLRLEL
;
A
#
# COMPACT_ATOMS: atom_id res chain seq x y z
N MET A 1 -11.50 6.51 -12.83
CA MET A 1 -11.16 5.75 -11.58
C MET A 1 -10.92 6.74 -10.47
N THR A 2 -11.35 6.43 -9.24
CA THR A 2 -11.18 7.35 -8.10
C THR A 2 -10.44 6.64 -6.97
N ILE A 3 -9.50 7.33 -6.33
CA ILE A 3 -8.84 6.88 -5.09
C ILE A 3 -9.25 7.82 -3.95
N THR A 4 -9.67 7.28 -2.82
CA THR A 4 -9.91 8.03 -1.57
C THR A 4 -9.02 7.47 -0.47
N VAL A 5 -8.24 8.33 0.19
CA VAL A 5 -7.41 7.94 1.35
C VAL A 5 -8.31 7.86 2.58
N LEU A 6 -8.51 6.65 3.10
CA LEU A 6 -9.33 6.40 4.30
C LEU A 6 -8.51 6.51 5.58
N VAL A 7 -7.24 6.10 5.54
CA VAL A 7 -6.33 6.13 6.68
C VAL A 7 -4.96 6.60 6.23
N ASP A 8 -4.38 7.54 6.93
CA ASP A 8 -3.00 8.04 6.83
C ASP A 8 -2.57 8.64 8.17
N ASN A 9 -1.28 8.87 8.36
CA ASN A 9 -0.72 9.55 9.53
C ASN A 9 -1.15 11.03 9.63
N ASN A 10 -1.51 11.65 8.50
CA ASN A 10 -1.84 13.06 8.38
C ASN A 10 -3.35 13.28 8.16
N THR A 11 -3.83 14.40 8.67
CA THR A 11 -5.18 14.91 8.42
C THR A 11 -5.10 16.34 7.91
N TYR A 12 -6.11 16.81 7.15
CA TYR A 12 -6.15 18.18 6.65
C TYR A 12 -6.75 19.15 7.65
N ILE A 13 -6.34 20.41 7.57
CA ILE A 13 -6.95 21.52 8.32
C ILE A 13 -8.44 21.59 7.92
N ASP A 14 -9.30 21.76 8.93
CA ASP A 14 -10.78 21.86 8.76
C ASP A 14 -11.46 20.62 8.16
N GLN A 15 -10.76 19.47 8.10
CA GLN A 15 -11.35 18.16 7.82
C GLN A 15 -11.32 17.30 9.07
N TYR A 16 -12.50 16.90 9.57
CA TYR A 16 -12.64 16.25 10.87
C TYR A 16 -12.55 14.72 10.80
N PHE A 17 -11.68 14.21 9.92
CA PHE A 17 -11.31 12.81 9.90
C PHE A 17 -10.20 12.52 10.90
N ARG A 18 -9.99 11.25 11.22
CA ARG A 18 -8.97 10.80 12.17
C ARG A 18 -7.81 10.15 11.44
N GLY A 19 -6.58 10.40 11.91
CA GLY A 19 -5.36 9.75 11.43
C GLY A 19 -4.86 8.71 12.42
N GLU A 20 -4.12 7.74 11.92
CA GLU A 20 -3.32 6.79 12.69
C GLU A 20 -2.05 6.43 11.89
N PRO A 21 -0.98 5.88 12.53
CA PRO A 21 0.24 5.50 11.82
C PRO A 21 0.01 4.25 10.96
N ALA A 22 -0.67 4.42 9.84
CA ALA A 22 -1.14 3.35 8.97
C ALA A 22 -1.51 3.88 7.59
N LEU A 23 -1.84 2.99 6.65
CA LEU A 23 -2.36 3.35 5.34
C LEU A 23 -3.58 2.49 4.97
N CYS A 24 -4.59 3.15 4.40
CA CYS A 24 -5.72 2.48 3.76
C CYS A 24 -6.30 3.39 2.68
N CYS A 25 -6.53 2.84 1.48
CA CYS A 25 -7.14 3.55 0.37
C CYS A 25 -8.35 2.80 -0.19
N TRP A 26 -9.38 3.55 -0.56
CA TRP A 26 -10.55 3.06 -1.28
C TRP A 26 -10.45 3.44 -2.74
N LEU A 27 -10.57 2.46 -3.64
CA LEU A 27 -10.56 2.65 -5.08
C LEU A 27 -11.90 2.25 -5.68
N GLU A 28 -12.40 3.09 -6.58
CA GLU A 28 -13.57 2.82 -7.40
C GLU A 28 -13.13 2.76 -8.87
N ASP A 29 -13.21 1.57 -9.48
CA ASP A 29 -12.85 1.31 -10.87
C ASP A 29 -14.00 0.60 -11.57
N GLU A 30 -14.85 1.34 -12.24
CA GLU A 30 -16.10 0.87 -12.88
C GLU A 30 -17.01 0.13 -11.88
N ASP A 31 -17.13 -1.21 -12.03
CA ASP A 31 -17.91 -2.08 -11.15
C ASP A 31 -17.10 -2.63 -9.96
N ARG A 32 -15.79 -2.34 -9.90
CA ARG A 32 -14.91 -2.79 -8.83
C ARG A 32 -14.78 -1.75 -7.73
N ARG A 33 -14.85 -2.23 -6.51
CA ARG A 33 -14.58 -1.49 -5.28
C ARG A 33 -13.48 -2.19 -4.53
N ILE A 34 -12.30 -1.58 -4.52
CA ILE A 34 -11.07 -2.19 -4.04
C ILE A 34 -10.62 -1.46 -2.79
N LEU A 35 -10.46 -2.18 -1.69
CA LEU A 35 -9.78 -1.68 -0.51
C LEU A 35 -8.30 -2.05 -0.63
N PHE A 36 -7.42 -1.06 -0.76
CA PHE A 36 -5.98 -1.26 -0.77
C PHE A 36 -5.42 -0.98 0.61
N ASP A 37 -4.86 -1.98 1.24
CA ASP A 37 -4.52 -2.06 2.64
C ASP A 37 -5.72 -1.77 3.58
N THR A 38 -5.56 -1.94 4.87
CA THR A 38 -6.69 -1.85 5.80
C THR A 38 -6.42 -1.00 7.04
N GLY A 39 -5.25 -0.34 7.11
CA GLY A 39 -4.88 0.43 8.29
C GLY A 39 -4.47 -0.45 9.47
N TYR A 40 -4.37 0.16 10.66
CA TYR A 40 -3.91 -0.47 11.88
C TYR A 40 -5.07 -0.93 12.80
N SER A 41 -6.18 -0.20 12.80
CA SER A 41 -7.30 -0.42 13.71
C SER A 41 -8.65 -0.47 12.97
N ASP A 42 -9.75 -0.28 13.71
CA ASP A 42 -11.09 -0.08 13.13
C ASP A 42 -11.31 1.33 12.57
N LEU A 43 -10.29 2.18 12.57
CA LEU A 43 -10.39 3.57 12.14
C LEU A 43 -10.86 3.71 10.68
N LEU A 44 -10.47 2.75 9.81
CA LEU A 44 -10.98 2.70 8.44
C LEU A 44 -12.51 2.67 8.38
N LEU A 45 -13.19 1.95 9.32
CA LEU A 45 -14.67 1.86 9.36
C LEU A 45 -15.27 3.21 9.74
N GLN A 46 -14.66 3.90 10.71
CA GLN A 46 -15.13 5.19 11.21
C GLN A 46 -14.97 6.27 10.15
N ASN A 47 -13.81 6.35 9.50
CA ASN A 47 -13.54 7.31 8.44
C ASN A 47 -14.37 7.04 7.18
N ALA A 48 -14.53 5.79 6.75
CA ALA A 48 -15.38 5.43 5.63
C ALA A 48 -16.84 5.85 5.87
N ALA A 49 -17.39 5.56 7.07
CA ALA A 49 -18.73 6.00 7.45
C ALA A 49 -18.86 7.53 7.43
N ALA A 50 -17.88 8.26 7.95
CA ALA A 50 -17.87 9.73 7.94
C ALA A 50 -17.78 10.31 6.50
N MET A 51 -17.17 9.58 5.57
CA MET A 51 -17.08 9.94 4.15
C MET A 51 -18.27 9.45 3.32
N GLY A 52 -19.22 8.70 3.91
CA GLY A 52 -20.35 8.10 3.20
C GLY A 52 -19.95 6.92 2.30
N ILE A 53 -18.81 6.28 2.58
CA ILE A 53 -18.32 5.11 1.84
C ILE A 53 -18.79 3.84 2.55
N ASP A 54 -19.51 2.99 1.82
CA ASP A 54 -19.99 1.70 2.31
C ASP A 54 -18.97 0.59 2.00
N LEU A 55 -18.13 0.26 2.98
CA LEU A 55 -17.12 -0.79 2.86
C LEU A 55 -17.69 -2.20 2.68
N SER A 56 -18.97 -2.44 3.04
CA SER A 56 -19.63 -3.73 2.80
C SER A 56 -19.79 -4.04 1.32
N THR A 57 -19.65 -3.04 0.46
CA THR A 57 -19.70 -3.16 -1.01
C THR A 57 -18.34 -3.50 -1.62
N ALA A 58 -17.28 -3.65 -0.83
CA ALA A 58 -15.96 -4.02 -1.33
C ALA A 58 -16.02 -5.34 -2.11
N THR A 59 -15.55 -5.32 -3.34
CA THR A 59 -15.42 -6.51 -4.17
C THR A 59 -14.09 -7.20 -3.97
N GLN A 60 -13.07 -6.43 -3.59
CA GLN A 60 -11.71 -6.89 -3.38
C GLN A 60 -11.04 -6.14 -2.22
N VAL A 61 -10.18 -6.84 -1.49
CA VAL A 61 -9.18 -6.27 -0.59
C VAL A 61 -7.82 -6.67 -1.14
N VAL A 62 -6.92 -5.72 -1.31
CA VAL A 62 -5.55 -5.97 -1.79
C VAL A 62 -4.57 -5.55 -0.73
N LEU A 63 -3.68 -6.44 -0.33
CA LEU A 63 -2.66 -6.17 0.67
C LEU A 63 -1.31 -5.91 0.00
N SER A 64 -0.68 -4.79 0.36
CA SER A 64 0.65 -4.43 -0.12
C SER A 64 1.74 -5.30 0.51
N HIS A 65 1.61 -5.59 1.81
CA HIS A 65 2.52 -6.46 2.57
C HIS A 65 1.90 -6.85 3.92
N GLY A 66 2.60 -7.64 4.72
CA GLY A 66 2.07 -8.29 5.92
C GLY A 66 2.21 -7.52 7.23
N HIS A 67 2.61 -6.24 7.27
CA HIS A 67 2.68 -5.48 8.52
C HIS A 67 1.29 -5.08 9.04
N ASN A 68 1.17 -4.97 10.36
CA ASN A 68 -0.10 -4.73 11.04
C ASN A 68 -0.69 -3.34 10.80
N ASP A 69 0.12 -2.35 10.45
CA ASP A 69 -0.33 -1.01 10.05
C ASP A 69 -0.90 -0.94 8.61
N HIS A 70 -0.87 -2.08 7.89
CA HIS A 70 -1.52 -2.28 6.60
C HIS A 70 -2.60 -3.36 6.63
N THR A 71 -2.55 -4.25 7.63
CA THR A 71 -3.43 -5.42 7.71
C THR A 71 -4.31 -5.44 8.97
N GLY A 72 -4.14 -4.48 9.89
CA GLY A 72 -4.84 -4.43 11.17
C GLY A 72 -6.35 -4.38 11.05
N GLY A 73 -6.85 -3.62 10.09
CA GLY A 73 -8.28 -3.49 9.80
C GLY A 73 -8.96 -4.75 9.25
N LEU A 74 -8.21 -5.79 8.88
CA LEU A 74 -8.80 -7.07 8.48
C LEU A 74 -9.61 -7.69 9.63
N ARG A 75 -9.16 -7.56 10.89
CA ARG A 75 -9.88 -8.08 12.06
C ARG A 75 -11.26 -7.45 12.21
N PRO A 76 -11.42 -6.13 12.30
CA PRO A 76 -12.75 -5.50 12.38
C PRO A 76 -13.60 -5.72 11.12
N LEU A 77 -13.03 -5.81 9.92
CA LEU A 77 -13.79 -6.14 8.71
C LEU A 77 -14.35 -7.57 8.77
N LEU A 78 -13.55 -8.52 9.28
CA LEU A 78 -13.96 -9.92 9.46
C LEU A 78 -15.09 -10.02 10.50
N GLU A 79 -14.95 -9.34 11.64
CA GLU A 79 -15.95 -9.29 12.72
C GLU A 79 -17.26 -8.64 12.27
N ALA A 80 -17.20 -7.64 11.41
CA ALA A 80 -18.37 -7.01 10.78
C ALA A 80 -19.03 -7.90 9.72
N GLY A 81 -18.40 -8.99 9.31
CA GLY A 81 -18.89 -9.87 8.24
C GLY A 81 -18.78 -9.29 6.83
N TRP A 82 -18.01 -8.23 6.64
CA TRP A 82 -17.91 -7.51 5.36
C TRP A 82 -16.91 -8.14 4.38
N LEU A 83 -16.16 -9.14 4.82
CA LEU A 83 -15.28 -9.91 3.93
C LEU A 83 -15.99 -11.12 3.27
N LYS A 84 -17.26 -11.36 3.58
CA LYS A 84 -18.01 -12.47 2.99
C LYS A 84 -18.19 -12.27 1.48
N ASN A 85 -17.71 -13.23 0.69
CA ASN A 85 -17.66 -13.21 -0.78
C ASN A 85 -16.70 -12.14 -1.36
N THR A 86 -15.93 -11.42 -0.54
CA THR A 86 -14.90 -10.51 -0.98
C THR A 86 -13.65 -11.29 -1.37
N GLU A 87 -12.99 -10.90 -2.44
CA GLU A 87 -11.70 -11.47 -2.83
C GLU A 87 -10.57 -10.74 -2.10
N VAL A 88 -9.75 -11.49 -1.34
CA VAL A 88 -8.54 -10.95 -0.72
C VAL A 88 -7.33 -11.38 -1.54
N ILE A 89 -6.63 -10.40 -2.11
CA ILE A 89 -5.47 -10.59 -2.99
C ILE A 89 -4.22 -10.18 -2.23
N ALA A 90 -3.26 -11.07 -2.12
CA ALA A 90 -2.03 -10.85 -1.40
C ALA A 90 -0.89 -11.75 -1.91
N HIS A 91 0.33 -11.40 -1.55
CA HIS A 91 1.43 -12.36 -1.61
C HIS A 91 1.27 -13.41 -0.48
N PRO A 92 1.62 -14.69 -0.70
CA PRO A 92 1.48 -15.73 0.34
C PRO A 92 2.20 -15.38 1.66
N ASP A 93 3.35 -14.73 1.60
CA ASP A 93 4.17 -14.38 2.75
C ASP A 93 3.57 -13.26 3.64
N CYS A 94 2.51 -12.56 3.19
CA CYS A 94 1.79 -11.57 4.00
C CYS A 94 1.28 -12.12 5.34
N PHE A 95 0.99 -13.42 5.40
CA PHE A 95 0.38 -14.05 6.57
C PHE A 95 1.40 -14.72 7.51
N PHE A 96 2.70 -14.62 7.24
CA PHE A 96 3.68 -15.07 8.20
C PHE A 96 3.68 -14.20 9.47
N PRO A 97 3.76 -14.82 10.66
CA PRO A 97 3.99 -14.06 11.88
C PRO A 97 5.29 -13.27 11.79
N LYS A 98 5.24 -11.98 12.13
CA LYS A 98 6.37 -11.05 12.03
C LYS A 98 6.57 -10.33 13.36
N ARG A 99 7.84 -10.02 13.70
CA ARG A 99 8.17 -9.25 14.89
C ARG A 99 9.36 -8.31 14.66
N ALA A 100 9.37 -7.18 15.34
CA ALA A 100 10.50 -6.26 15.38
C ALA A 100 10.59 -5.62 16.76
N GLY A 101 11.81 -5.50 17.33
CA GLY A 101 12.03 -4.89 18.64
C GLY A 101 11.23 -5.52 19.79
N GLY A 102 10.90 -6.81 19.69
CA GLY A 102 10.08 -7.51 20.69
C GLY A 102 8.56 -7.31 20.56
N LEU A 103 8.11 -6.59 19.54
CA LEU A 103 6.70 -6.37 19.24
C LEU A 103 6.26 -7.26 18.06
N ASP A 104 5.04 -7.79 18.13
CA ASP A 104 4.39 -8.42 16.99
C ASP A 104 3.95 -7.32 16.01
N ILE A 105 4.43 -7.42 14.77
CA ILE A 105 4.14 -6.45 13.70
C ILE A 105 3.48 -7.10 12.48
N GLY A 106 3.13 -8.38 12.56
CA GLY A 106 2.51 -9.15 11.48
C GLY A 106 1.00 -8.95 11.36
N CYS A 107 0.45 -9.55 10.31
CA CYS A 107 -0.99 -9.59 10.07
C CYS A 107 -1.72 -10.22 11.28
N PRO A 108 -2.76 -9.55 11.82
CA PRO A 108 -3.47 -10.04 13.02
C PRO A 108 -4.47 -11.18 12.74
N VAL A 109 -4.64 -11.54 11.48
CA VAL A 109 -5.51 -12.65 11.04
C VAL A 109 -4.73 -13.62 10.16
N THR A 110 -5.09 -14.89 10.22
CA THR A 110 -4.50 -15.90 9.34
C THR A 110 -5.32 -16.03 8.04
N ALA A 111 -4.71 -16.63 7.01
CA ALA A 111 -5.40 -16.98 5.76
C ALA A 111 -6.65 -17.86 6.03
N GLU A 112 -6.53 -18.84 6.93
CA GLU A 112 -7.64 -19.75 7.28
C GLU A 112 -8.76 -19.04 8.04
N GLU A 113 -8.46 -18.00 8.83
CA GLU A 113 -9.49 -17.18 9.49
C GLU A 113 -10.30 -16.38 8.45
N LEU A 114 -9.62 -15.82 7.42
CA LEU A 114 -10.28 -15.11 6.33
C LEU A 114 -11.20 -16.04 5.52
N GLU A 115 -10.73 -17.22 5.15
CA GLU A 115 -11.54 -18.23 4.43
C GLU A 115 -12.74 -18.69 5.25
N ARG A 116 -12.55 -18.96 6.55
CA ARG A 116 -13.66 -19.29 7.47
C ARG A 116 -14.68 -18.17 7.61
N GLY A 117 -14.24 -16.91 7.48
CA GLY A 117 -15.11 -15.72 7.45
C GLY A 117 -15.84 -15.53 6.12
N GLY A 118 -15.56 -16.38 5.13
CA GLY A 118 -16.21 -16.39 3.82
C GLY A 118 -15.50 -15.54 2.75
N ALA A 119 -14.28 -15.06 3.01
CA ALA A 119 -13.43 -14.45 2.00
C ALA A 119 -12.91 -15.49 1.00
N ARG A 120 -12.65 -15.07 -0.21
CA ARG A 120 -11.94 -15.86 -1.22
C ARG A 120 -10.51 -15.37 -1.31
N LEU A 121 -9.53 -16.25 -1.11
CA LEU A 121 -8.12 -15.87 -1.18
C LEU A 121 -7.56 -16.09 -2.59
N THR A 122 -6.86 -15.08 -3.08
CA THR A 122 -6.01 -15.14 -4.28
C THR A 122 -4.59 -14.80 -3.87
N LEU A 123 -3.80 -15.82 -3.56
CA LEU A 123 -2.41 -15.66 -3.15
C LEU A 123 -1.49 -15.84 -4.36
N THR A 124 -0.67 -14.83 -4.67
CA THR A 124 0.19 -14.85 -5.85
C THR A 124 1.48 -14.05 -5.65
N GLU A 125 2.57 -14.62 -6.13
CA GLU A 125 3.88 -13.96 -6.28
C GLU A 125 4.01 -13.22 -7.61
N ARG A 126 3.08 -13.48 -8.55
CA ARG A 126 3.15 -12.97 -9.92
C ARG A 126 2.19 -11.81 -10.13
N PRO A 127 2.48 -10.93 -11.11
CA PRO A 127 1.54 -9.90 -11.51
C PRO A 127 0.17 -10.48 -11.89
N LEU A 128 -0.89 -9.80 -11.45
CA LEU A 128 -2.28 -10.21 -11.67
C LEU A 128 -3.14 -8.99 -12.06
N VAL A 129 -3.85 -9.08 -13.18
CA VAL A 129 -4.88 -8.09 -13.53
C VAL A 129 -6.10 -8.31 -12.63
N ILE A 130 -6.47 -7.30 -11.85
CA ILE A 130 -7.54 -7.38 -10.83
C ILE A 130 -8.81 -6.61 -11.22
N SER A 131 -8.67 -5.64 -12.12
CA SER A 131 -9.79 -4.92 -12.76
C SER A 131 -9.40 -4.49 -14.17
N ARG A 132 -10.26 -3.75 -14.85
CA ARG A 132 -9.97 -3.22 -16.20
C ARG A 132 -8.73 -2.32 -16.19
N HIS A 133 -8.54 -1.52 -15.14
CA HIS A 133 -7.46 -0.55 -15.08
C HIS A 133 -6.42 -0.84 -14.01
N ALA A 134 -6.62 -1.82 -13.11
CA ALA A 134 -5.72 -2.12 -12.02
C ALA A 134 -5.04 -3.49 -12.17
N ALA A 135 -3.74 -3.52 -11.88
CA ALA A 135 -2.94 -4.73 -11.79
C ALA A 135 -2.14 -4.74 -10.48
N PHE A 136 -2.21 -5.87 -9.76
CA PHE A 136 -1.32 -6.23 -8.67
C PHE A 136 0.06 -6.56 -9.24
N LEU A 137 1.15 -6.03 -8.69
CA LEU A 137 2.47 -6.13 -9.28
C LEU A 137 3.22 -7.42 -8.97
N GLY A 138 2.75 -8.21 -7.99
CA GLY A 138 3.47 -9.38 -7.51
C GLY A 138 4.78 -9.01 -6.80
N GLU A 139 5.72 -9.95 -6.72
CA GLU A 139 7.06 -9.67 -6.20
C GLU A 139 7.76 -8.57 -7.00
N ILE A 140 8.43 -7.68 -6.28
CA ILE A 140 9.19 -6.58 -6.85
C ILE A 140 10.66 -6.96 -6.96
N PRO A 141 11.24 -7.09 -8.18
CA PRO A 141 12.66 -7.33 -8.33
C PRO A 141 13.48 -6.17 -7.75
N ARG A 142 14.45 -6.51 -6.88
CA ARG A 142 15.31 -5.54 -6.19
C ARG A 142 16.58 -5.30 -7.03
N GLU A 143 16.47 -4.43 -8.01
CA GLU A 143 17.56 -4.11 -8.97
C GLU A 143 18.36 -2.87 -8.54
N THR A 144 17.75 -2.01 -7.69
CA THR A 144 18.36 -0.78 -7.18
C THR A 144 19.14 -1.08 -5.90
N PRO A 145 20.49 -0.97 -5.89
CA PRO A 145 21.32 -1.51 -4.79
C PRO A 145 21.26 -0.72 -3.48
N PHE A 146 20.69 0.47 -3.47
CA PHE A 146 20.55 1.31 -2.28
C PHE A 146 19.13 1.28 -1.67
N GLU A 147 18.20 0.60 -2.33
CA GLU A 147 16.83 0.38 -1.85
C GLU A 147 16.65 -1.08 -1.43
N GLY A 148 15.51 -1.33 -0.83
CA GLY A 148 15.15 -2.64 -0.33
C GLY A 148 15.64 -2.87 1.10
N GLN A 149 14.68 -3.04 2.00
CA GLN A 149 14.96 -3.16 3.43
C GLN A 149 14.47 -4.49 3.96
N SER A 150 15.22 -5.05 4.90
CA SER A 150 14.77 -6.14 5.76
C SER A 150 14.36 -5.54 7.09
N ILE A 151 13.17 -5.84 7.59
CA ILE A 151 12.66 -5.29 8.85
C ILE A 151 12.22 -6.42 9.76
N GLY A 152 12.89 -6.52 10.92
CA GLY A 152 12.55 -7.51 11.92
C GLY A 152 12.78 -8.94 11.45
N GLU A 153 11.93 -9.84 11.93
CA GLU A 153 11.99 -11.28 11.68
C GLU A 153 10.60 -11.82 11.31
N ARG A 154 10.57 -12.81 10.43
CA ARG A 154 9.38 -13.62 10.13
C ARG A 154 9.55 -15.04 10.66
N ARG A 155 8.44 -15.69 11.01
CA ARG A 155 8.44 -17.06 11.49
C ARG A 155 8.15 -18.01 10.34
N THR A 156 9.12 -18.87 10.04
CA THR A 156 9.00 -19.93 9.04
C THR A 156 9.03 -21.32 9.74
N ALA A 157 8.96 -22.41 8.98
CA ALA A 157 9.16 -23.76 9.51
C ALA A 157 10.53 -23.94 10.15
N ALA A 158 11.55 -23.17 9.76
CA ALA A 158 12.89 -23.17 10.34
C ALA A 158 13.03 -22.27 11.59
N GLY A 159 11.94 -21.65 12.07
CA GLY A 159 11.92 -20.72 13.20
C GLY A 159 11.93 -19.25 12.76
N TRP A 160 12.32 -18.37 13.68
CA TRP A 160 12.44 -16.93 13.39
C TRP A 160 13.69 -16.66 12.57
N GLN A 161 13.52 -15.92 11.48
CA GLN A 161 14.58 -15.55 10.53
C GLN A 161 14.42 -14.09 10.14
N PRO A 162 15.49 -13.37 9.73
CA PRO A 162 15.37 -12.03 9.18
C PRO A 162 14.28 -11.99 8.10
N ASP A 163 13.45 -10.96 8.14
CA ASP A 163 12.36 -10.79 7.17
C ASP A 163 12.82 -9.92 5.99
N PRO A 164 13.01 -10.50 4.79
CA PRO A 164 13.38 -9.74 3.61
C PRO A 164 12.22 -8.96 3.01
N LEU A 165 10.98 -9.13 3.51
CA LEU A 165 9.76 -8.51 2.98
C LEU A 165 9.60 -8.74 1.46
N THR A 166 9.74 -10.00 1.04
CA THR A 166 9.57 -10.41 -0.37
C THR A 166 8.16 -10.17 -0.87
N GLU A 167 7.19 -10.14 0.04
CA GLU A 167 5.78 -9.89 -0.23
C GLU A 167 5.43 -8.43 -0.52
N ASP A 168 6.37 -7.48 -0.28
CA ASP A 168 6.10 -6.06 -0.53
C ASP A 168 5.80 -5.79 -2.00
N THR A 169 4.66 -5.16 -2.26
CA THR A 169 4.11 -4.97 -3.60
C THR A 169 3.27 -3.69 -3.69
N ALA A 170 2.72 -3.42 -4.88
CA ALA A 170 1.91 -2.26 -5.18
C ALA A 170 0.85 -2.56 -6.23
N LEU A 171 -0.04 -1.60 -6.49
CA LEU A 171 -0.93 -1.59 -7.64
C LEU A 171 -0.40 -0.67 -8.73
N ALA A 172 -0.46 -1.14 -9.98
CA ALA A 172 -0.31 -0.32 -11.18
C ALA A 172 -1.69 -0.02 -11.75
N LEU A 173 -2.03 1.25 -11.81
CA LEU A 173 -3.32 1.75 -12.26
C LEU A 173 -3.14 2.43 -13.63
N ARG A 174 -3.89 1.96 -14.64
CA ARG A 174 -3.83 2.53 -15.99
C ARG A 174 -4.63 3.81 -16.06
N THR A 175 -4.00 4.88 -16.52
CA THR A 175 -4.64 6.19 -16.76
C THR A 175 -4.41 6.63 -18.21
N PRO A 176 -5.11 7.67 -18.71
CA PRO A 176 -4.81 8.24 -20.02
C PRO A 176 -3.37 8.74 -20.15
N GLU A 177 -2.78 9.25 -19.07
CA GLU A 177 -1.43 9.82 -19.03
C GLU A 177 -0.33 8.76 -18.88
N GLY A 178 -0.68 7.54 -18.48
CA GLY A 178 0.30 6.48 -18.26
C GLY A 178 -0.11 5.50 -17.14
N THR A 179 0.84 5.15 -16.28
CA THR A 179 0.62 4.30 -15.12
C THR A 179 0.67 5.13 -13.85
N PHE A 180 -0.36 5.08 -13.01
CA PHE A 180 -0.32 5.59 -11.65
C PHE A 180 -0.02 4.43 -10.70
N VAL A 181 0.90 4.61 -9.76
CA VAL A 181 1.29 3.58 -8.78
C VAL A 181 0.63 3.90 -7.43
N LEU A 182 -0.06 2.92 -6.84
CA LEU A 182 -0.52 2.96 -5.47
C LEU A 182 0.27 1.93 -4.67
N THR A 183 1.02 2.38 -3.66
CA THR A 183 1.93 1.53 -2.89
C THR A 183 1.66 1.62 -1.39
N GLY A 184 2.06 0.57 -0.63
CA GLY A 184 2.06 0.57 0.84
C GLY A 184 3.27 1.31 1.39
N CYS A 185 4.22 0.57 1.98
CA CYS A 185 5.47 1.13 2.53
C CYS A 185 6.63 1.20 1.53
N SER A 186 6.59 0.44 0.45
CA SER A 186 7.70 0.32 -0.51
C SER A 186 8.98 -0.24 0.09
N HIS A 187 8.89 -1.30 0.88
CA HIS A 187 10.06 -1.96 1.48
C HIS A 187 11.00 -2.57 0.43
N SER A 188 10.48 -2.93 -0.74
CA SER A 188 11.28 -3.34 -1.89
C SER A 188 12.03 -2.19 -2.58
N GLY A 189 11.67 -0.94 -2.24
CA GLY A 189 12.20 0.27 -2.84
C GLY A 189 11.26 0.88 -3.87
N ILE A 190 10.98 2.17 -3.74
CA ILE A 190 10.02 2.86 -4.63
C ILE A 190 10.51 2.91 -6.08
N CYS A 191 11.82 3.01 -6.33
CA CYS A 191 12.36 2.98 -7.69
C CYS A 191 12.22 1.59 -8.31
N ASN A 192 12.38 0.52 -7.52
CA ASN A 192 12.13 -0.85 -7.95
C ASN A 192 10.65 -1.08 -8.29
N ILE A 193 9.73 -0.53 -7.47
CA ILE A 193 8.28 -0.58 -7.73
C ILE A 193 7.93 0.14 -9.04
N VAL A 194 8.49 1.33 -9.28
CA VAL A 194 8.32 2.08 -10.53
C VAL A 194 8.82 1.27 -11.73
N ALA A 195 9.98 0.63 -11.61
CA ALA A 195 10.53 -0.22 -12.67
C ALA A 195 9.61 -1.41 -12.98
N GLN A 196 9.09 -2.07 -11.93
CA GLN A 196 8.16 -3.19 -12.07
C GLN A 196 6.82 -2.74 -12.66
N ALA A 197 6.28 -1.61 -12.24
CA ALA A 197 5.04 -1.06 -12.79
C ALA A 197 5.16 -0.79 -14.30
N ARG A 198 6.29 -0.22 -14.74
CA ARG A 198 6.59 -0.02 -16.17
C ARG A 198 6.72 -1.34 -16.92
N ARG A 199 7.35 -2.35 -16.32
CA ARG A 199 7.50 -3.69 -16.91
C ARG A 199 6.16 -4.38 -17.13
N VAL A 200 5.26 -4.28 -16.13
CA VAL A 200 3.94 -4.92 -16.18
C VAL A 200 2.99 -4.19 -17.13
N THR A 201 3.00 -2.87 -17.14
CA THR A 201 2.03 -2.08 -17.94
C THR A 201 2.52 -1.71 -19.33
N GLY A 202 3.83 -1.71 -19.55
CA GLY A 202 4.46 -1.20 -20.79
C GLY A 202 4.34 0.32 -20.96
N LYS A 203 4.00 1.07 -19.92
CA LYS A 203 3.75 2.52 -19.94
C LYS A 203 4.64 3.25 -18.92
N PRO A 204 4.98 4.53 -19.17
CA PRO A 204 5.68 5.35 -18.17
C PRO A 204 4.80 5.55 -16.94
N VAL A 205 5.44 5.73 -15.78
CA VAL A 205 4.73 6.09 -14.54
C VAL A 205 4.50 7.61 -14.53
N CYS A 206 3.24 8.02 -14.37
CA CYS A 206 2.81 9.42 -14.35
C CYS A 206 2.52 9.95 -12.93
N GLY A 207 2.35 9.06 -11.94
CA GLY A 207 2.13 9.45 -10.56
C GLY A 207 2.30 8.29 -9.59
N ILE A 208 2.53 8.63 -8.31
CA ILE A 208 2.73 7.66 -7.22
C ILE A 208 2.04 8.18 -5.96
N LEU A 209 1.19 7.36 -5.33
CA LEU A 209 0.63 7.60 -4.00
C LEU A 209 1.02 6.47 -3.06
N GLY A 210 1.48 6.82 -1.85
CA GLY A 210 1.79 5.87 -0.78
C GLY A 210 3.06 6.20 0.00
N GLY A 211 3.52 5.25 0.78
CA GLY A 211 4.76 5.33 1.55
C GLY A 211 5.98 4.97 0.70
N PHE A 212 7.08 5.68 0.90
CA PHE A 212 8.35 5.42 0.21
C PHE A 212 9.43 4.93 1.16
N HIS A 213 9.08 4.69 2.41
CA HIS A 213 9.96 4.31 3.52
C HIS A 213 11.22 5.21 3.65
N LEU A 214 11.04 6.52 3.43
CA LEU A 214 12.08 7.53 3.54
C LEU A 214 11.95 8.23 4.90
N LEU A 215 12.71 7.72 5.88
CA LEU A 215 12.59 8.11 7.30
C LEU A 215 13.62 9.17 7.73
N ALA A 216 14.55 9.51 6.85
CA ALA A 216 15.61 10.49 7.10
C ALA A 216 15.99 11.25 5.83
N GLU A 217 16.67 12.41 6.02
CA GLU A 217 17.32 13.13 4.94
C GLU A 217 18.75 12.61 4.74
N ASP A 218 18.86 11.50 4.00
CA ASP A 218 20.11 10.75 3.82
C ASP A 218 20.46 10.54 2.34
N GLU A 219 21.44 9.70 2.08
CA GLU A 219 21.88 9.34 0.74
C GLU A 219 20.80 8.56 -0.04
N THR A 220 20.05 7.70 0.65
CA THR A 220 18.93 6.95 0.04
C THR A 220 17.90 7.90 -0.53
N LEU A 221 17.47 8.90 0.24
CA LEU A 221 16.54 9.94 -0.22
C LEU A 221 17.08 10.68 -1.45
N ARG A 222 18.36 11.13 -1.42
CA ARG A 222 18.96 11.88 -2.54
C ARG A 222 18.97 11.04 -3.82
N ARG A 223 19.36 9.78 -3.72
CA ARG A 223 19.42 8.86 -4.87
C ARG A 223 18.04 8.50 -5.39
N THR A 224 17.09 8.26 -4.50
CA THR A 224 15.67 8.02 -4.86
C THR A 224 15.09 9.22 -5.61
N ALA A 225 15.27 10.44 -5.11
CA ALA A 225 14.79 11.65 -5.77
C ALA A 225 15.42 11.85 -7.16
N ALA A 226 16.73 11.56 -7.31
CA ALA A 226 17.41 11.64 -8.58
C ALA A 226 16.86 10.63 -9.60
N LEU A 227 16.70 9.35 -9.21
CA LEU A 227 16.15 8.33 -10.08
C LEU A 227 14.69 8.59 -10.47
N LEU A 228 13.85 9.01 -9.54
CA LEU A 228 12.46 9.35 -9.86
C LEU A 228 12.39 10.51 -10.87
N ARG A 229 13.26 11.52 -10.72
CA ARG A 229 13.33 12.63 -11.67
C ARG A 229 13.78 12.17 -13.08
N GLU A 230 14.72 11.24 -13.18
CA GLU A 230 15.18 10.67 -14.45
C GLU A 230 14.10 9.85 -15.16
N GLN A 231 13.12 9.29 -14.41
CA GLN A 231 11.99 8.55 -15.00
C GLN A 231 11.01 9.45 -15.78
N GLY A 232 11.11 10.76 -15.65
CA GLY A 232 10.23 11.73 -16.30
C GLY A 232 9.28 12.42 -15.35
N PRO A 233 8.41 13.31 -15.86
CA PRO A 233 7.46 14.04 -15.04
C PRO A 233 6.45 13.09 -14.42
N MET A 234 6.33 13.13 -13.09
CA MET A 234 5.33 12.38 -12.34
C MET A 234 4.85 13.17 -11.13
N ALA A 235 3.58 13.04 -10.80
CA ALA A 235 2.99 13.61 -9.60
C ALA A 235 3.26 12.70 -8.39
N LEU A 236 3.83 13.24 -7.32
CA LEU A 236 4.13 12.48 -6.11
C LEU A 236 3.16 12.84 -4.99
N TYR A 237 2.62 11.83 -4.35
CA TYR A 237 1.73 11.89 -3.19
C TYR A 237 2.34 11.06 -2.04
N PRO A 238 3.53 11.47 -1.51
CA PRO A 238 4.22 10.72 -0.46
C PRO A 238 3.50 10.86 0.87
N CYS A 239 3.19 9.74 1.52
CA CYS A 239 2.43 9.70 2.76
C CYS A 239 2.95 8.61 3.71
N HIS A 240 2.24 8.37 4.78
CA HIS A 240 2.46 7.30 5.74
C HIS A 240 3.91 7.26 6.26
N CYS A 241 4.77 6.39 5.75
CA CYS A 241 6.15 6.19 6.20
C CYS A 241 7.17 7.10 5.48
N VAL A 242 6.78 8.34 5.14
CA VAL A 242 7.68 9.36 4.59
C VAL A 242 7.77 10.53 5.58
N CYS A 243 8.94 10.77 6.17
CA CYS A 243 9.11 11.84 7.15
C CYS A 243 9.00 13.25 6.52
N LEU A 244 8.71 14.25 7.36
CA LEU A 244 8.54 15.65 6.90
C LEU A 244 9.76 16.18 6.14
N ALA A 245 10.97 15.87 6.63
CA ALA A 245 12.21 16.29 5.97
C ALA A 245 12.35 15.68 4.57
N ALA A 246 12.01 14.39 4.42
CA ALA A 246 12.01 13.72 3.11
C ALA A 246 10.96 14.30 2.17
N LYS A 247 9.73 14.58 2.64
CA LYS A 247 8.70 15.27 1.84
C LYS A 247 9.16 16.64 1.36
N ALA A 248 9.80 17.42 2.25
CA ALA A 248 10.33 18.75 1.92
C ALA A 248 11.45 18.68 0.87
N ALA A 249 12.37 17.73 1.00
CA ALA A 249 13.46 17.54 0.03
C ALA A 249 12.94 17.04 -1.32
N LEU A 250 11.99 16.08 -1.36
CA LEU A 250 11.35 15.64 -2.59
C LEU A 250 10.65 16.79 -3.32
N ARG A 251 9.98 17.69 -2.57
CA ARG A 251 9.27 18.85 -3.14
C ARG A 251 10.19 19.86 -3.83
N GLN A 252 11.46 19.91 -3.47
CA GLN A 252 12.45 20.76 -4.16
C GLN A 252 12.82 20.22 -5.55
N ALA A 253 12.68 18.91 -5.76
CA ALA A 253 13.12 18.22 -6.98
C ALA A 253 11.97 17.78 -7.89
N LEU A 254 10.78 17.55 -7.34
CA LEU A 254 9.64 16.89 -7.99
C LEU A 254 8.31 17.55 -7.57
N PRO A 255 7.25 17.43 -8.39
CA PRO A 255 5.90 17.84 -7.99
C PRO A 255 5.37 16.96 -6.85
N VAL A 256 5.37 17.49 -5.63
CA VAL A 256 4.84 16.81 -4.44
C VAL A 256 3.58 17.50 -3.96
N THR A 257 2.53 16.71 -3.78
CA THR A 257 1.26 17.12 -3.19
C THR A 257 1.11 16.52 -1.79
N GLU A 258 0.60 17.31 -0.86
CA GLU A 258 0.28 16.83 0.49
C GLU A 258 -0.81 15.77 0.44
N VAL A 259 -0.67 14.73 1.26
CA VAL A 259 -1.65 13.67 1.47
C VAL A 259 -2.15 13.72 2.91
N GLY A 260 -3.41 13.43 3.09
CA GLY A 260 -4.06 13.23 4.37
C GLY A 260 -5.34 12.46 4.19
N VAL A 261 -5.92 12.04 5.31
CA VAL A 261 -7.22 11.34 5.32
C VAL A 261 -8.27 12.22 4.65
N GLY A 262 -9.03 11.65 3.72
CA GLY A 262 -10.01 12.35 2.91
C GLY A 262 -9.51 12.87 1.56
N LEU A 263 -8.21 12.74 1.24
CA LEU A 263 -7.73 13.03 -0.12
C LEU A 263 -8.50 12.19 -1.13
N ARG A 264 -9.02 12.84 -2.17
CA ARG A 264 -9.68 12.18 -3.30
C ARG A 264 -8.96 12.55 -4.60
N LEU A 265 -8.54 11.54 -5.34
CA LEU A 265 -7.91 11.69 -6.64
C LEU A 265 -8.80 11.06 -7.72
N GLU A 266 -9.02 11.79 -8.80
CA GLU A 266 -9.62 11.26 -10.03
C GLU A 266 -8.51 11.00 -11.05
N LEU A 267 -8.40 9.75 -11.52
CA LEU A 267 -7.38 9.26 -12.45
C LEU A 267 -7.94 8.93 -13.82
#